data_0d8a4d089100696ce2241b5ca90f9f9f
#
_entry.id   0d8a4d089100696ce2241b5ca90f9f9f
#
_cell.length_a   1.000
_cell.length_b   1.000
_cell.length_c   1.000
_cell.angle_alpha   90.00
_cell.angle_beta   90.00
_cell.angle_gamma   90.00
#
_symmetry.space_group_name_H-M   'P 1'
#
loop_
_entity.id
_entity.type
_entity.pdbx_description
1 polymer ?
#
loop_
_entity_poly.entity_id
_entity_poly.type
_entity_poly.pdbx_seq_one_letter_code
_entity_poly.pdbx_strand_id
1 'polypeptide(L)'
;MITIYTNETCPYCKAIKEKLDQSNIKYKDKLTKDFDSEWQEITKLTGIPMLPTIEFNDEYLVPSRDFRNPDHLVQMIKTYKKSTFDNSKILLEKIKTLNHNINIAFNRTDQLLRQIETKINTDEHESTD
;
A
#
# COMPACT_ATOMS: atom_id res chain seq x y z
N MET A 1 -17.05 0.00 -10.48
CA MET A 1 -16.70 -1.44 -10.47
C MET A 1 -15.25 -1.61 -10.02
N ILE A 2 -14.98 -2.62 -9.23
CA ILE A 2 -13.65 -2.88 -8.70
C ILE A 2 -12.89 -3.81 -9.65
N THR A 3 -11.64 -3.49 -9.95
CA THR A 3 -10.74 -4.35 -10.70
C THR A 3 -9.56 -4.73 -9.81
N ILE A 4 -9.22 -6.02 -9.77
CA ILE A 4 -8.10 -6.52 -8.98
C ILE A 4 -7.04 -7.11 -9.92
N TYR A 5 -5.82 -6.62 -9.77
CA TYR A 5 -4.67 -7.16 -10.50
C TYR A 5 -3.95 -8.16 -9.61
N THR A 6 -3.86 -9.41 -10.07
CA THR A 6 -3.36 -10.53 -9.27
C THR A 6 -2.43 -11.42 -10.08
N ASN A 7 -1.79 -12.41 -9.42
CA ASN A 7 -1.17 -13.53 -10.10
C ASN A 7 -1.65 -14.86 -9.50
N GLU A 8 -1.33 -15.96 -10.18
CA GLU A 8 -1.83 -17.29 -9.81
C GLU A 8 -1.22 -17.84 -8.52
N THR A 9 -0.04 -17.35 -8.14
CA THR A 9 0.73 -17.89 -7.01
C THR A 9 0.71 -16.99 -5.78
N CYS A 10 -0.13 -15.97 -5.76
CA CYS A 10 -0.19 -15.00 -4.68
C CYS A 10 -1.21 -15.40 -3.60
N PRO A 11 -0.78 -15.87 -2.42
CA PRO A 11 -1.71 -16.22 -1.34
C PRO A 11 -2.52 -15.03 -0.84
N TYR A 12 -1.90 -13.85 -0.80
CA TYR A 12 -2.55 -12.62 -0.36
C TYR A 12 -3.66 -12.19 -1.32
N CYS A 13 -3.44 -12.36 -2.63
CA CYS A 13 -4.48 -12.11 -3.65
C CYS A 13 -5.70 -12.99 -3.41
N LYS A 14 -5.47 -14.26 -3.09
CA LYS A 14 -6.54 -15.21 -2.78
C LYS A 14 -7.31 -14.78 -1.53
N ALA A 15 -6.63 -14.38 -0.49
CA ALA A 15 -7.25 -13.92 0.75
C ALA A 15 -8.12 -12.68 0.53
N ILE A 16 -7.66 -11.75 -0.28
CA ILE A 16 -8.42 -10.54 -0.64
C ILE A 16 -9.69 -10.91 -1.41
N LYS A 17 -9.58 -11.79 -2.41
CA LYS A 17 -10.73 -12.22 -3.20
C LYS A 17 -11.78 -12.92 -2.33
N GLU A 18 -11.35 -13.80 -1.43
CA GLU A 18 -12.24 -14.49 -0.50
C GLU A 18 -12.98 -13.50 0.41
N LYS A 19 -12.28 -12.50 0.90
CA LYS A 19 -12.88 -11.48 1.76
C LYS A 19 -13.90 -10.61 1.01
N LEU A 20 -13.60 -10.25 -0.22
CA LEU A 20 -14.54 -9.51 -1.07
C LEU A 20 -15.79 -10.33 -1.37
N ASP A 21 -15.63 -11.63 -1.65
CA ASP A 21 -16.75 -12.54 -1.87
C ASP A 21 -17.63 -12.67 -0.61
N GLN A 22 -17.01 -12.82 0.55
CA GLN A 22 -17.73 -12.88 1.83
C GLN A 22 -18.49 -11.60 2.13
N SER A 23 -18.01 -10.47 1.64
CA SER A 23 -18.61 -9.16 1.84
C SER A 23 -19.60 -8.78 0.74
N ASN A 24 -19.89 -9.69 -0.18
CA ASN A 24 -20.77 -9.47 -1.34
C ASN A 24 -20.32 -8.31 -2.24
N ILE A 25 -19.02 -8.08 -2.33
CA ILE A 25 -18.44 -7.04 -3.18
C ILE A 25 -18.02 -7.69 -4.50
N LYS A 26 -18.59 -7.19 -5.60
CA LYS A 26 -18.27 -7.68 -6.94
C LYS A 26 -16.99 -7.04 -7.46
N TYR A 27 -16.15 -7.83 -8.11
CA TYR A 27 -14.89 -7.37 -8.68
C TYR A 27 -14.56 -8.11 -9.97
N LYS A 28 -13.67 -7.52 -10.78
CA LYS A 28 -13.10 -8.13 -11.94
C LYS A 28 -11.65 -8.50 -11.63
N ASP A 29 -11.30 -9.78 -11.83
CA ASP A 29 -9.95 -10.27 -11.61
C ASP A 29 -9.16 -10.21 -12.92
N LYS A 30 -8.02 -9.53 -12.92
CA LYS A 30 -7.11 -9.46 -14.06
C LYS A 30 -5.75 -10.02 -13.66
N LEU A 31 -5.35 -11.10 -14.32
CA LEU A 31 -4.02 -11.68 -14.12
C LEU A 31 -2.97 -10.79 -14.79
N THR A 32 -1.91 -10.47 -14.08
CA THR A 32 -0.85 -9.58 -14.59
C THR A 32 -0.15 -10.15 -15.82
N LYS A 33 -0.07 -11.48 -15.95
CA LYS A 33 0.51 -12.13 -17.13
C LYS A 33 -0.31 -11.90 -18.41
N ASP A 34 -1.63 -11.76 -18.27
CA ASP A 34 -2.55 -11.55 -19.38
C ASP A 34 -2.75 -10.07 -19.70
N PHE A 35 -2.46 -9.19 -18.73
CA PHE A 35 -2.62 -7.74 -18.81
C PHE A 35 -1.32 -7.02 -18.49
N ASP A 36 -0.21 -7.52 -19.01
CA ASP A 36 1.13 -7.03 -18.67
C ASP A 36 1.32 -5.54 -18.99
N SER A 37 0.86 -5.09 -20.15
CA SER A 37 0.98 -3.67 -20.52
C SER A 37 0.25 -2.75 -19.54
N GLU A 38 -0.97 -3.10 -19.16
CA GLU A 38 -1.76 -2.35 -18.18
C GLU A 38 -1.06 -2.36 -16.82
N TRP A 39 -0.57 -3.52 -16.42
CA TRP A 39 0.13 -3.68 -15.14
C TRP A 39 1.40 -2.82 -15.06
N GLN A 40 2.17 -2.76 -16.14
CA GLN A 40 3.36 -1.91 -16.19
C GLN A 40 3.03 -0.42 -16.09
N GLU A 41 1.97 0.04 -16.71
CA GLU A 41 1.51 1.41 -16.57
C GLU A 41 1.08 1.73 -15.14
N ILE A 42 0.37 0.79 -14.50
CA ILE A 42 -0.04 0.93 -13.10
C ILE A 42 1.17 1.01 -12.18
N THR A 43 2.17 0.17 -12.39
CA THR A 43 3.39 0.20 -11.56
C THR A 43 4.18 1.49 -11.73
N LYS A 44 4.15 2.10 -12.91
CA LYS A 44 4.75 3.41 -13.14
C LYS A 44 4.00 4.52 -12.40
N LEU A 45 2.68 4.45 -12.38
CA LEU A 45 1.84 5.42 -11.67
C LEU A 45 1.99 5.34 -10.16
N THR A 46 1.90 4.13 -9.61
CA THR A 46 1.96 3.92 -8.16
C THR A 46 3.39 3.93 -7.63
N GLY A 47 4.35 3.54 -8.48
CA GLY A 47 5.74 3.34 -8.07
C GLY A 47 5.96 2.12 -7.18
N ILE A 48 4.94 1.29 -6.99
CA ILE A 48 5.00 0.11 -6.11
C ILE A 48 4.43 -1.11 -6.84
N PRO A 49 5.28 -2.05 -7.28
CA PRO A 49 4.81 -3.25 -8.02
C PRO A 49 4.36 -4.37 -7.07
N MET A 50 3.36 -4.09 -6.22
CA MET A 50 2.86 -5.07 -5.26
C MET A 50 1.50 -5.60 -5.68
N LEU A 51 1.24 -6.87 -5.39
CA LEU A 51 -0.03 -7.56 -5.65
C LEU A 51 -0.72 -7.92 -4.33
N PRO A 52 -2.04 -7.87 -4.27
CA PRO A 52 -2.95 -7.41 -5.32
C PRO A 52 -3.03 -5.88 -5.35
N THR A 53 -3.08 -5.28 -6.52
CA THR A 53 -3.40 -3.87 -6.69
C THR A 53 -4.86 -3.75 -7.11
N ILE A 54 -5.60 -2.91 -6.42
CA ILE A 54 -7.03 -2.75 -6.64
C ILE A 54 -7.30 -1.39 -7.29
N GLU A 55 -8.06 -1.39 -8.39
CA GLU A 55 -8.56 -0.18 -9.01
C GLU A 55 -10.00 0.06 -8.56
N PHE A 56 -10.25 1.19 -7.93
CA PHE A 56 -11.55 1.55 -7.37
C PHE A 56 -11.76 3.06 -7.46
N ASN A 57 -12.85 3.48 -8.12
CA ASN A 57 -13.22 4.90 -8.28
C ASN A 57 -12.07 5.78 -8.81
N ASP A 58 -11.39 5.30 -9.86
CA ASP A 58 -10.27 5.98 -10.51
C ASP A 58 -9.04 6.14 -9.62
N GLU A 59 -8.98 5.42 -8.51
CA GLU A 59 -7.81 5.34 -7.64
C GLU A 59 -7.26 3.91 -7.62
N TYR A 60 -5.96 3.78 -7.31
CA TYR A 60 -5.34 2.49 -7.05
C TYR A 60 -5.10 2.31 -5.56
N LEU A 61 -5.44 1.13 -5.06
CA LEU A 61 -5.18 0.74 -3.68
C LEU A 61 -4.09 -0.33 -3.68
N VAL A 62 -2.98 -0.03 -3.04
CA VAL A 62 -1.79 -0.89 -3.03
C VAL A 62 -1.56 -1.41 -1.61
N PRO A 63 -1.24 -2.70 -1.44
CA PRO A 63 -0.95 -3.25 -0.12
C PRO A 63 0.18 -2.50 0.57
N SER A 64 0.07 -2.32 1.87
CA SER A 64 1.04 -1.61 2.72
C SER A 64 1.00 -0.08 2.57
N ARG A 65 0.81 0.44 1.36
CA ARG A 65 0.65 1.88 1.15
C ARG A 65 -0.73 2.36 1.58
N ASP A 66 -1.78 1.65 1.18
CA ASP A 66 -3.18 2.09 1.31
C ASP A 66 -3.97 1.25 2.30
N PHE A 67 -3.75 -0.06 2.34
CA PHE A 67 -4.45 -0.94 3.26
C PHE A 67 -3.50 -1.97 3.89
N ARG A 68 -3.83 -2.43 5.09
CA ARG A 68 -2.96 -3.30 5.89
C ARG A 68 -3.34 -4.78 5.81
N ASN A 69 -4.62 -5.06 5.63
CA ASN A 69 -5.16 -6.41 5.60
C ASN A 69 -6.47 -6.44 4.82
N PRO A 70 -7.03 -7.63 4.52
CA PRO A 70 -8.28 -7.73 3.78
C PRO A 70 -9.47 -7.02 4.44
N ASP A 71 -9.57 -7.07 5.76
CA ASP A 71 -10.64 -6.36 6.48
C ASP A 71 -10.55 -4.86 6.31
N HIS A 72 -9.34 -4.32 6.40
CA HIS A 72 -9.09 -2.89 6.19
C HIS A 72 -9.49 -2.46 4.79
N LEU A 73 -9.15 -3.25 3.77
CA LEU A 73 -9.55 -2.98 2.39
C LEU A 73 -11.07 -2.92 2.24
N VAL A 74 -11.78 -3.88 2.81
CA VAL A 74 -13.25 -3.91 2.76
C VAL A 74 -13.85 -2.68 3.44
N GLN A 75 -13.32 -2.29 4.60
CA GLN A 75 -13.74 -1.08 5.29
C GLN A 75 -13.52 0.17 4.43
N MET A 76 -12.39 0.29 3.79
CA MET A 76 -12.09 1.42 2.89
C MET A 76 -13.09 1.49 1.74
N ILE A 77 -13.42 0.36 1.13
CA ILE A 77 -14.39 0.31 0.03
C ILE A 77 -15.78 0.73 0.50
N LYS A 78 -16.21 0.25 1.67
CA LYS A 78 -17.53 0.56 2.22
C LYS A 78 -17.66 2.01 2.67
N THR A 79 -16.58 2.60 3.16
CA THR A 79 -16.56 3.97 3.70
C THR A 79 -15.95 4.99 2.75
N TYR A 80 -15.68 4.61 1.52
CA TYR A 80 -15.00 5.45 0.55
C TYR A 80 -15.74 6.78 0.36
N LYS A 81 -14.97 7.87 0.48
CA LYS A 81 -15.42 9.22 0.13
C LYS A 81 -14.49 9.74 -0.97
N LYS A 82 -15.08 10.19 -2.07
CA LYS A 82 -14.30 10.73 -3.17
C LYS A 82 -13.49 11.92 -2.67
N SER A 83 -12.20 11.95 -3.04
CA SER A 83 -11.32 13.07 -2.71
C SER A 83 -11.89 14.37 -3.28
N THR A 84 -11.86 15.45 -2.48
CA THR A 84 -12.31 16.77 -2.90
C THR A 84 -11.28 17.50 -3.76
N PHE A 85 -10.09 16.92 -3.92
CA PHE A 85 -9.04 17.50 -4.77
C PHE A 85 -9.29 17.14 -6.22
N ASP A 86 -9.45 18.17 -7.05
CA ASP A 86 -9.60 18.03 -8.50
C ASP A 86 -8.24 17.84 -9.16
N ASN A 87 -7.55 16.76 -8.77
CA ASN A 87 -6.21 16.44 -9.24
C ASN A 87 -6.25 15.31 -10.26
N SER A 88 -5.25 15.30 -11.14
CA SER A 88 -5.08 14.18 -12.04
C SER A 88 -4.78 12.91 -11.23
N LYS A 89 -5.21 11.76 -11.75
CA LYS A 89 -4.95 10.44 -11.17
C LYS A 89 -3.45 10.21 -10.94
N ILE A 90 -2.61 10.69 -11.84
CA ILE A 90 -1.15 10.59 -11.75
C ILE A 90 -0.63 11.32 -10.51
N LEU A 91 -1.08 12.55 -10.30
CA LEU A 91 -0.63 13.35 -9.16
C LEU A 91 -1.06 12.74 -7.83
N LEU A 92 -2.31 12.28 -7.73
CA LEU A 92 -2.83 11.63 -6.54
C LEU A 92 -2.01 10.39 -6.18
N GLU A 93 -1.74 9.52 -7.14
CA GLU A 93 -0.98 8.30 -6.91
C GLU A 93 0.46 8.59 -6.48
N LYS A 94 1.09 9.59 -7.07
CA LYS A 94 2.44 9.99 -6.68
C LYS A 94 2.50 10.61 -5.30
N ILE A 95 1.49 11.39 -4.91
CA ILE A 95 1.38 11.96 -3.56
C ILE A 95 1.21 10.86 -2.52
N LYS A 96 0.36 9.88 -2.77
CA LYS A 96 0.15 8.74 -1.87
C LYS A 96 1.45 7.96 -1.65
N THR A 97 2.19 7.69 -2.72
CA THR A 97 3.48 6.99 -2.65
C THR A 97 4.53 7.83 -1.93
N LEU A 98 4.60 9.12 -2.19
CA LEU A 98 5.52 10.03 -1.51
C LEU A 98 5.25 10.05 0.00
N ASN A 99 4.01 10.16 0.41
CA ASN A 99 3.64 10.13 1.83
C ASN A 99 4.03 8.81 2.49
N HIS A 100 3.83 7.69 1.81
CA HIS A 100 4.24 6.37 2.30
C HIS A 100 5.76 6.31 2.48
N ASN A 101 6.53 6.76 1.51
CA ASN A 101 7.99 6.75 1.56
C ASN A 101 8.54 7.68 2.64
N ILE A 102 7.92 8.84 2.84
CA ILE A 102 8.28 9.76 3.91
C ILE A 102 8.06 9.11 5.28
N ASN A 103 6.94 8.42 5.47
CA ASN A 103 6.64 7.74 6.73
C ASN A 103 7.66 6.63 7.02
N ILE A 104 8.05 5.86 6.02
CA ILE A 104 9.08 4.82 6.16
C ILE A 104 10.42 5.45 6.55
N ALA A 105 10.83 6.51 5.86
CA ALA A 105 12.09 7.21 6.15
C ALA A 105 12.09 7.79 7.55
N PHE A 106 10.99 8.40 7.98
CA PHE A 106 10.84 8.95 9.32
C PHE A 106 10.99 7.87 10.39
N ASN A 107 10.33 6.73 10.21
CA ASN A 107 10.42 5.62 11.15
C ASN A 107 11.84 5.06 11.25
N ARG A 108 12.56 4.95 10.13
CA ARG A 108 13.97 4.53 10.12
C ARG A 108 14.86 5.52 10.85
N THR A 109 14.66 6.81 10.62
CA THR A 109 15.40 7.87 11.29
C THR A 109 15.17 7.82 12.81
N ASP A 110 13.92 7.66 13.23
CA ASP A 110 13.57 7.54 14.65
C ASP A 110 14.26 6.33 15.31
N GLN A 111 14.26 5.20 14.65
CA GLN A 111 14.96 4.00 15.14
C GLN A 111 16.46 4.22 15.27
N LEU A 112 17.08 4.87 14.30
CA LEU A 112 18.51 5.18 14.35
C LEU A 112 18.83 6.13 15.51
N LEU A 113 18.01 7.15 15.72
CA LEU A 113 18.17 8.09 16.84
C LEU A 113 18.06 7.37 18.18
N ARG A 114 17.13 6.44 18.32
CA ARG A 114 16.99 5.63 19.54
C ARG A 114 18.20 4.75 19.78
N GLN A 115 18.76 4.15 18.75
CA GLN A 115 19.96 3.34 18.86
C GLN A 115 21.17 4.16 19.26
N ILE A 116 21.33 5.35 18.68
CA ILE A 116 22.40 6.28 19.04
C ILE A 116 22.27 6.73 20.50
N GLU A 117 21.07 7.10 20.93
CA GLU A 117 20.77 7.51 22.29
C GLU A 117 21.12 6.41 23.31
N THR A 118 20.72 5.18 23.02
CA THR A 118 21.03 4.02 23.86
C THR A 118 22.55 3.80 23.97
N LYS A 119 23.26 3.92 22.85
CA LYS A 119 24.72 3.76 22.81
C LYS A 119 25.42 4.85 23.61
N ILE A 120 24.99 6.10 23.50
CA ILE A 120 25.55 7.21 24.27
C ILE A 120 25.34 6.98 25.76
N ASN A 121 24.16 6.57 26.18
CA ASN A 121 23.87 6.29 27.59
C ASN A 121 24.71 5.16 28.15
N THR A 122 24.97 4.12 27.35
CA THR A 122 25.84 3.01 27.73
C THR A 122 27.29 3.48 27.88
N ASP A 123 27.81 4.29 26.95
CA ASP A 123 29.16 4.82 27.00
C ASP A 123 29.36 5.75 28.21
N GLU A 124 28.39 6.63 28.52
CA GLU A 124 28.41 7.47 29.71
C GLU A 124 28.45 6.63 30.98
N HIS A 125 27.71 5.54 31.04
CA HIS A 125 27.69 4.66 32.21
C HIS A 125 29.01 3.94 32.39
N GLU A 126 29.67 3.54 31.32
CA GLU A 126 31.01 2.94 31.36
C GLU A 126 32.08 3.93 31.77
N SER A 127 31.95 5.19 31.38
CA SER A 127 32.94 6.24 31.69
C SER A 127 32.89 6.77 33.13
N THR A 128 31.87 6.40 33.89
CA THR A 128 31.77 6.78 35.31
C THR A 128 32.39 5.80 36.29
N ASP A 129 32.92 4.71 35.79
CA ASP A 129 33.72 3.77 36.57
C ASP A 129 35.18 4.25 36.62
#